data_361815b999cdc56ff17cdc8c740fac78
#
_entry.id   361815b999cdc56ff17cdc8c740fac78
#
_cell.length_a   1.000
_cell.length_b   1.000
_cell.length_c   1.000
_cell.angle_alpha   90.00
_cell.angle_beta   90.00
_cell.angle_gamma   90.00
#
_symmetry.space_group_name_H-M   'P 1'
#
loop_
_entity.id
_entity.type
_entity.pdbx_description
1 polymer ?
#
loop_
_entity_poly.entity_id
_entity_poly.type
_entity_poly.pdbx_seq_one_letter_code
_entity_poly.pdbx_strand_id
1 'polypeptide(L)'
;MRTVFSRLAALLRRRELDARLDEEVQAHLNELTAEYVRRGATPEQARLAARRAFGGIEQMKETHRDRRSLPWAEALRQDLLDTFRQLRQRPGLTITAVITLSMSLAAAIAVFTVVNGVALRPLTYPDADRLVVVHSRLPQVGRIPVSETQHRAWRDSLTSIDGMALLWGYGANLSGEGEPARVPAARVSADLFTILGVQPQLGRLLREDEEQPGRDRVVLLSDRLWRSRFNADRGIVGRTIAINGEPHDVVGVLPADFRFPRISRLYSIPIDTDRPELWKPLALAPNDPISGLNFAAIARLSRGTTIQQAQSELDALQRTLTPANTPGGGNVTIAGELTPLHEHMIASSRRGLDVLLAAVLAVLLIACLNVTNLMLSRSAGRTRELAVRSAIGATRGRLARQLFTEGVVLSLVSGAVAVGMAD
;
A
#
# COMPACT_ATOMS: atom_id res chain seq x y z
N MET A 1 -31.28 -0.38 -13.98
CA MET A 1 -30.06 -0.51 -14.83
C MET A 1 -30.35 -0.68 -16.32
N ARG A 2 -31.30 -1.51 -16.77
CA ARG A 2 -31.66 -1.70 -18.20
C ARG A 2 -32.01 -0.41 -18.96
N THR A 3 -32.71 0.52 -18.32
CA THR A 3 -33.14 1.82 -18.93
C THR A 3 -31.98 2.79 -19.18
N VAL A 4 -30.90 2.77 -18.39
CA VAL A 4 -29.72 3.63 -18.56
C VAL A 4 -28.84 3.12 -19.71
N PHE A 5 -28.66 1.81 -19.82
CA PHE A 5 -27.91 1.18 -20.91
C PHE A 5 -28.60 1.37 -22.28
N SER A 6 -29.93 1.25 -22.34
CA SER A 6 -30.68 1.50 -23.58
C SER A 6 -30.60 2.96 -24.04
N ARG A 7 -30.57 3.90 -23.11
CA ARG A 7 -30.43 5.35 -23.40
C ARG A 7 -28.99 5.71 -23.82
N LEU A 8 -27.99 5.04 -23.26
CA LEU A 8 -26.58 5.17 -23.72
C LEU A 8 -26.37 4.60 -25.13
N ALA A 9 -26.98 3.45 -25.43
CA ALA A 9 -26.95 2.87 -26.78
C ALA A 9 -27.67 3.77 -27.81
N ALA A 10 -28.73 4.49 -27.40
CA ALA A 10 -29.45 5.44 -28.24
C ALA A 10 -28.59 6.67 -28.61
N LEU A 11 -27.63 7.09 -27.74
CA LEU A 11 -26.68 8.17 -28.07
C LEU A 11 -25.71 7.78 -29.20
N LEU A 12 -25.30 6.53 -29.26
CA LEU A 12 -24.40 6.03 -30.32
C LEU A 12 -25.11 5.82 -31.65
N ARG A 13 -26.44 5.57 -31.65
CA ARG A 13 -27.27 5.36 -32.86
C ARG A 13 -28.17 6.56 -33.22
N ARG A 14 -27.81 7.75 -32.75
CA ARG A 14 -28.63 8.96 -32.92
C ARG A 14 -29.03 9.23 -34.37
N ARG A 15 -28.10 9.12 -35.33
CA ARG A 15 -28.37 9.35 -36.75
C ARG A 15 -29.40 8.37 -37.35
N GLU A 16 -29.34 7.11 -36.96
CA GLU A 16 -30.29 6.10 -37.43
C GLU A 16 -31.68 6.30 -36.81
N LEU A 17 -31.75 6.71 -35.57
CA LEU A 17 -33.01 6.96 -34.85
C LEU A 17 -33.70 8.25 -35.33
N ASP A 18 -32.92 9.32 -35.64
CA ASP A 18 -33.45 10.55 -36.23
C ASP A 18 -33.96 10.28 -37.67
N ALA A 19 -33.27 9.47 -38.48
CA ALA A 19 -33.71 9.09 -39.82
C ALA A 19 -35.02 8.28 -39.80
N ARG A 20 -35.14 7.31 -38.88
CA ARG A 20 -36.39 6.55 -38.69
C ARG A 20 -37.57 7.42 -38.28
N LEU A 21 -37.32 8.38 -37.37
CA LEU A 21 -38.37 9.32 -36.95
C LEU A 21 -38.84 10.22 -38.11
N ASP A 22 -37.89 10.63 -38.97
CA ASP A 22 -38.20 11.43 -40.18
C ASP A 22 -39.01 10.58 -41.18
N GLU A 23 -38.70 9.32 -41.39
CA GLU A 23 -39.46 8.39 -42.19
C GLU A 23 -40.88 8.17 -41.65
N GLU A 24 -41.01 7.99 -40.36
CA GLU A 24 -42.31 7.77 -39.69
C GLU A 24 -43.21 9.01 -39.76
N VAL A 25 -42.64 10.20 -39.55
CA VAL A 25 -43.36 11.47 -39.70
C VAL A 25 -43.77 11.69 -41.15
N GLN A 26 -42.92 11.40 -42.14
CA GLN A 26 -43.26 11.51 -43.57
C GLN A 26 -44.35 10.50 -43.99
N ALA A 27 -44.29 9.26 -43.51
CA ALA A 27 -45.28 8.23 -43.76
C ALA A 27 -46.65 8.69 -43.26
N HIS A 28 -46.74 9.23 -42.06
CA HIS A 28 -47.99 9.71 -41.44
C HIS A 28 -48.55 10.94 -42.17
N LEU A 29 -47.70 11.87 -42.61
CA LEU A 29 -48.09 13.01 -43.43
C LEU A 29 -48.65 12.58 -44.79
N ASN A 30 -48.06 11.55 -45.40
CA ASN A 30 -48.51 11.00 -46.66
C ASN A 30 -49.88 10.34 -46.51
N GLU A 31 -50.07 9.59 -45.41
CA GLU A 31 -51.37 8.94 -45.07
C GLU A 31 -52.48 9.98 -44.86
N LEU A 32 -52.25 11.01 -44.06
CA LEU A 32 -53.19 12.13 -43.85
C LEU A 32 -53.49 12.87 -45.18
N THR A 33 -52.47 13.06 -46.02
CA THR A 33 -52.66 13.71 -47.33
C THR A 33 -53.55 12.86 -48.21
N ALA A 34 -53.33 11.54 -48.26
CA ALA A 34 -54.14 10.61 -49.04
C ALA A 34 -55.61 10.57 -48.51
N GLU A 35 -55.83 10.70 -47.21
CA GLU A 35 -57.16 10.80 -46.63
C GLU A 35 -57.91 12.06 -47.01
N TYR A 36 -57.22 13.23 -47.02
CA TYR A 36 -57.87 14.47 -47.45
C TYR A 36 -58.16 14.49 -48.94
N VAL A 37 -57.31 13.83 -49.77
CA VAL A 37 -57.58 13.67 -51.22
C VAL A 37 -58.84 12.77 -51.40
N ARG A 38 -59.01 11.67 -50.65
CA ARG A 38 -60.21 10.81 -50.69
C ARG A 38 -61.45 11.56 -50.28
N ARG A 39 -61.35 12.60 -49.48
CA ARG A 39 -62.46 13.46 -49.06
C ARG A 39 -62.77 14.58 -50.05
N GLY A 40 -62.10 14.59 -51.22
CA GLY A 40 -62.38 15.53 -52.34
C GLY A 40 -61.52 16.78 -52.37
N ALA A 41 -60.47 16.89 -51.57
CA ALA A 41 -59.57 18.02 -51.62
C ALA A 41 -58.54 17.85 -52.78
N THR A 42 -58.13 18.97 -53.38
CA THR A 42 -57.05 18.93 -54.36
C THR A 42 -55.70 18.52 -53.69
N PRO A 43 -54.76 17.90 -54.43
CA PRO A 43 -53.49 17.45 -53.85
C PRO A 43 -52.72 18.53 -53.09
N GLU A 44 -52.77 19.78 -53.50
CA GLU A 44 -52.11 20.91 -52.85
C GLU A 44 -52.85 21.28 -51.53
N GLN A 45 -54.19 21.37 -51.61
CA GLN A 45 -55.04 21.64 -50.43
C GLN A 45 -54.92 20.53 -49.39
N ALA A 46 -54.90 19.27 -49.82
CA ALA A 46 -54.69 18.10 -48.95
C ALA A 46 -53.35 18.14 -48.21
N ARG A 47 -52.25 18.50 -48.89
CA ARG A 47 -50.90 18.66 -48.26
C ARG A 47 -50.89 19.81 -47.24
N LEU A 48 -51.52 20.93 -47.53
CA LEU A 48 -51.63 22.04 -46.58
C LEU A 48 -52.52 21.69 -45.36
N ALA A 49 -53.61 21.01 -45.57
CA ALA A 49 -54.49 20.55 -44.53
C ALA A 49 -53.81 19.49 -43.64
N ALA A 50 -53.10 18.51 -44.22
CA ALA A 50 -52.33 17.51 -43.47
C ALA A 50 -51.23 18.15 -42.62
N ARG A 51 -50.47 19.12 -43.12
CA ARG A 51 -49.46 19.85 -42.34
C ARG A 51 -50.08 20.67 -41.19
N ARG A 52 -51.26 21.28 -41.40
CA ARG A 52 -51.97 22.03 -40.35
C ARG A 52 -52.55 21.10 -39.29
N ALA A 53 -53.11 19.95 -39.70
CA ALA A 53 -53.67 18.96 -38.78
C ALA A 53 -52.62 18.25 -37.96
N PHE A 54 -51.42 18.01 -38.53
CA PHE A 54 -50.30 17.36 -37.84
C PHE A 54 -49.65 18.27 -36.79
N GLY A 55 -49.78 19.60 -36.89
CA GLY A 55 -49.19 20.56 -35.97
C GLY A 55 -47.69 20.81 -36.23
N GLY A 56 -47.02 21.41 -35.27
CA GLY A 56 -45.61 21.76 -35.41
C GLY A 56 -44.70 20.53 -35.39
N ILE A 57 -44.30 20.08 -36.61
CA ILE A 57 -43.42 18.91 -36.79
C ILE A 57 -42.14 19.05 -36.01
N GLU A 58 -41.55 20.25 -36.00
CA GLU A 58 -40.32 20.52 -35.24
C GLU A 58 -40.53 20.44 -33.73
N GLN A 59 -41.65 20.90 -33.20
CA GLN A 59 -41.99 20.78 -31.79
C GLN A 59 -42.17 19.33 -31.34
N MET A 60 -42.75 18.49 -32.17
CA MET A 60 -42.93 17.07 -31.85
C MET A 60 -41.57 16.34 -31.89
N LYS A 61 -40.70 16.63 -32.86
CA LYS A 61 -39.33 16.10 -32.93
C LYS A 61 -38.53 16.53 -31.71
N GLU A 62 -38.65 17.76 -31.27
CA GLU A 62 -37.97 18.30 -30.09
C GLU A 62 -38.46 17.63 -28.80
N THR A 63 -39.78 17.45 -28.64
CA THR A 63 -40.38 16.75 -27.49
C THR A 63 -39.97 15.26 -27.43
N HIS A 64 -39.82 14.58 -28.60
CA HIS A 64 -39.33 13.20 -28.68
C HIS A 64 -37.86 13.11 -28.40
N ARG A 65 -37.05 14.09 -28.83
CA ARG A 65 -35.62 14.20 -28.48
C ARG A 65 -35.41 14.38 -26.98
N ASP A 66 -36.19 15.28 -26.34
CA ASP A 66 -36.08 15.54 -24.90
C ASP A 66 -36.44 14.34 -24.03
N ARG A 67 -37.39 13.52 -24.47
CA ARG A 67 -37.80 12.29 -23.74
C ARG A 67 -36.78 11.14 -23.86
N ARG A 68 -35.96 11.11 -24.92
CA ARG A 68 -34.99 10.04 -25.19
C ARG A 68 -33.57 10.45 -24.83
N SER A 69 -33.21 11.72 -24.83
CA SER A 69 -31.89 12.20 -24.47
C SER A 69 -31.69 12.15 -22.95
N LEU A 70 -30.43 11.91 -22.55
CA LEU A 70 -29.99 12.17 -21.18
C LEU A 70 -29.42 13.59 -21.18
N PRO A 71 -30.23 14.63 -20.79
CA PRO A 71 -29.80 16.02 -20.94
C PRO A 71 -28.48 16.33 -20.25
N TRP A 72 -28.20 15.60 -19.14
CA TRP A 72 -26.96 15.73 -18.41
C TRP A 72 -25.75 15.15 -19.18
N ALA A 73 -25.93 14.05 -19.93
CA ALA A 73 -24.84 13.42 -20.69
C ALA A 73 -24.47 14.24 -21.92
N GLU A 74 -25.47 14.84 -22.58
CA GLU A 74 -25.26 15.72 -23.71
C GLU A 74 -24.58 17.02 -23.29
N ALA A 75 -25.01 17.56 -22.15
CA ALA A 75 -24.38 18.71 -21.52
C ALA A 75 -22.92 18.41 -21.10
N LEU A 76 -22.65 17.22 -20.52
CA LEU A 76 -21.29 16.80 -20.15
C LEU A 76 -20.40 16.67 -21.41
N ARG A 77 -20.90 16.07 -22.48
CA ARG A 77 -20.16 15.97 -23.74
C ARG A 77 -19.82 17.34 -24.31
N GLN A 78 -20.75 18.29 -24.30
CA GLN A 78 -20.49 19.66 -24.74
C GLN A 78 -19.44 20.33 -23.84
N ASP A 79 -19.58 20.21 -22.53
CA ASP A 79 -18.63 20.77 -21.57
C ASP A 79 -17.21 20.19 -21.80
N LEU A 80 -17.08 18.88 -22.10
CA LEU A 80 -15.80 18.25 -22.44
C LEU A 80 -15.20 18.78 -23.73
N LEU A 81 -15.99 18.90 -24.81
CA LEU A 81 -15.53 19.43 -26.09
C LEU A 81 -15.12 20.91 -25.97
N ASP A 82 -15.88 21.69 -25.23
CA ASP A 82 -15.56 23.10 -24.98
C ASP A 82 -14.30 23.23 -24.12
N THR A 83 -14.11 22.36 -23.12
CA THR A 83 -12.91 22.29 -22.30
C THR A 83 -11.68 21.97 -23.17
N PHE A 84 -11.74 20.97 -24.03
CA PHE A 84 -10.64 20.62 -24.94
C PHE A 84 -10.27 21.78 -25.89
N ARG A 85 -11.28 22.45 -26.48
CA ARG A 85 -11.04 23.60 -27.34
C ARG A 85 -10.37 24.74 -26.59
N GLN A 86 -10.80 25.00 -25.35
CA GLN A 86 -10.26 26.05 -24.50
C GLN A 86 -8.81 25.76 -24.05
N LEU A 87 -8.51 24.50 -23.69
CA LEU A 87 -7.16 24.07 -23.32
C LEU A 87 -6.18 24.28 -24.50
N ARG A 88 -6.64 24.05 -25.74
CA ARG A 88 -5.84 24.28 -26.94
C ARG A 88 -5.66 25.77 -27.29
N GLN A 89 -6.60 26.62 -26.95
CA GLN A 89 -6.53 28.06 -27.27
C GLN A 89 -5.51 28.82 -26.42
N ARG A 90 -5.17 28.30 -25.22
CA ARG A 90 -4.18 28.92 -24.30
C ARG A 90 -3.16 27.91 -23.80
N PRO A 91 -2.27 27.45 -24.70
CA PRO A 91 -1.38 26.33 -24.41
C PRO A 91 -0.40 26.64 -23.25
N GLY A 92 0.10 27.86 -23.12
CA GLY A 92 1.03 28.22 -22.06
C GLY A 92 0.48 27.99 -20.66
N LEU A 93 -0.73 28.49 -20.36
CA LEU A 93 -1.38 28.28 -19.04
C LEU A 93 -1.72 26.80 -18.80
N THR A 94 -2.17 26.11 -19.84
CA THR A 94 -2.51 24.69 -19.76
C THR A 94 -1.28 23.85 -19.46
N ILE A 95 -0.17 24.09 -20.18
CA ILE A 95 1.10 23.39 -19.98
C ILE A 95 1.63 23.65 -18.55
N THR A 96 1.64 24.89 -18.09
CA THR A 96 2.09 25.24 -16.73
C THR A 96 1.24 24.54 -15.68
N ALA A 97 -0.09 24.53 -15.81
CA ALA A 97 -0.98 23.85 -14.88
C ALA A 97 -0.75 22.32 -14.89
N VAL A 98 -0.63 21.71 -16.08
CA VAL A 98 -0.37 20.28 -16.21
C VAL A 98 0.99 19.91 -15.60
N ILE A 99 2.07 20.64 -15.91
CA ILE A 99 3.39 20.36 -15.35
C ILE A 99 3.37 20.47 -13.83
N THR A 100 2.80 21.55 -13.28
CA THR A 100 2.76 21.78 -11.83
C THR A 100 1.98 20.66 -11.11
N LEU A 101 0.81 20.29 -11.63
CA LEU A 101 0.01 19.21 -11.06
C LEU A 101 0.68 17.85 -11.23
N SER A 102 1.22 17.55 -12.42
CA SER A 102 1.87 16.26 -12.69
C SER A 102 3.09 16.04 -11.81
N MET A 103 3.90 17.08 -11.63
CA MET A 103 5.10 17.00 -10.79
C MET A 103 4.76 16.79 -9.31
N SER A 104 3.71 17.48 -8.81
CA SER A 104 3.23 17.31 -7.44
C SER A 104 2.59 15.94 -7.23
N LEU A 105 1.84 15.45 -8.21
CA LEU A 105 1.18 14.15 -8.15
C LEU A 105 2.20 13.00 -8.25
N ALA A 106 3.22 13.13 -9.13
CA ALA A 106 4.31 12.17 -9.23
C ALA A 106 5.09 12.06 -7.90
N ALA A 107 5.40 13.20 -7.28
CA ALA A 107 6.01 13.21 -5.94
C ALA A 107 5.11 12.52 -4.90
N ALA A 108 3.79 12.74 -4.95
CA ALA A 108 2.84 12.09 -4.06
C ALA A 108 2.78 10.57 -4.28
N ILE A 109 2.79 10.11 -5.53
CA ILE A 109 2.82 8.68 -5.88
C ILE A 109 4.12 8.05 -5.39
N ALA A 110 5.27 8.66 -5.64
CA ALA A 110 6.58 8.16 -5.21
C ALA A 110 6.63 8.00 -3.68
N VAL A 111 6.20 9.03 -2.92
CA VAL A 111 6.17 8.96 -1.46
C VAL A 111 5.16 7.91 -0.98
N PHE A 112 3.96 7.86 -1.57
CA PHE A 112 2.98 6.84 -1.21
C PHE A 112 3.51 5.42 -1.45
N THR A 113 4.25 5.19 -2.54
CA THR A 113 4.89 3.91 -2.84
C THR A 113 5.89 3.53 -1.75
N VAL A 114 6.70 4.48 -1.29
CA VAL A 114 7.63 4.26 -0.18
C VAL A 114 6.88 3.97 1.12
N VAL A 115 5.88 4.78 1.46
CA VAL A 115 5.05 4.59 2.67
C VAL A 115 4.34 3.23 2.62
N ASN A 116 3.75 2.88 1.50
CA ASN A 116 3.09 1.58 1.30
C ASN A 116 4.08 0.42 1.43
N GLY A 117 5.26 0.54 0.82
CA GLY A 117 6.29 -0.50 0.87
C GLY A 117 6.91 -0.71 2.26
N VAL A 118 6.99 0.35 3.07
CA VAL A 118 7.64 0.31 4.40
C VAL A 118 6.64 0.12 5.54
N ALA A 119 5.49 0.81 5.49
CA ALA A 119 4.57 0.88 6.62
C ALA A 119 3.31 0.02 6.46
N LEU A 120 2.81 -0.14 5.24
CA LEU A 120 1.51 -0.79 5.00
C LEU A 120 1.63 -2.24 4.53
N ARG A 121 2.77 -2.66 3.96
CA ARG A 121 2.94 -4.05 3.56
C ARG A 121 2.99 -4.95 4.80
N PRO A 122 2.12 -5.95 4.91
CA PRO A 122 2.20 -6.93 5.98
C PRO A 122 3.53 -7.69 5.91
N LEU A 123 4.00 -8.15 7.05
CA LEU A 123 5.15 -9.04 7.11
C LEU A 123 4.84 -10.33 6.34
N THR A 124 5.83 -10.90 5.69
CA THR A 124 5.68 -12.11 4.86
C THR A 124 5.59 -13.42 5.66
N TYR A 125 5.46 -13.32 6.99
CA TYR A 125 5.34 -14.49 7.86
C TYR A 125 3.89 -14.96 7.96
N PRO A 126 3.65 -16.27 8.06
CA PRO A 126 2.34 -16.81 8.38
C PRO A 126 1.81 -16.27 9.72
N ASP A 127 0.55 -15.86 9.78
CA ASP A 127 -0.08 -15.29 10.99
C ASP A 127 0.80 -14.20 11.64
N ALA A 128 1.30 -13.26 10.85
CA ALA A 128 2.27 -12.24 11.28
C ALA A 128 1.74 -11.30 12.38
N ASP A 129 0.44 -11.15 12.46
CA ASP A 129 -0.29 -10.40 13.50
C ASP A 129 -0.12 -11.00 14.92
N ARG A 130 0.24 -12.29 15.00
CA ARG A 130 0.53 -13.00 16.27
C ARG A 130 2.00 -12.89 16.67
N LEU A 131 2.88 -12.32 15.84
CA LEU A 131 4.29 -12.17 16.17
C LEU A 131 4.52 -10.89 16.96
N VAL A 132 5.21 -11.03 18.10
CA VAL A 132 5.56 -9.93 18.98
C VAL A 132 7.05 -9.93 19.28
N VAL A 133 7.61 -8.73 19.46
CA VAL A 133 8.94 -8.55 20.04
C VAL A 133 8.78 -8.40 21.55
N VAL A 134 9.60 -9.09 22.30
CA VAL A 134 9.62 -9.04 23.74
C VAL A 134 10.85 -8.24 24.19
N HIS A 135 10.63 -7.25 25.03
CA HIS A 135 11.68 -6.41 25.61
C HIS A 135 11.64 -6.49 27.13
N SER A 136 12.80 -6.31 27.72
CA SER A 136 12.87 -5.88 29.11
C SER A 136 12.78 -4.36 29.18
N ARG A 137 12.17 -3.81 30.22
CA ARG A 137 12.03 -2.37 30.44
C ARG A 137 12.49 -1.97 31.83
N LEU A 138 13.39 -1.00 31.86
CA LEU A 138 13.80 -0.34 33.10
C LEU A 138 13.15 1.05 33.16
N PRO A 139 12.55 1.46 34.30
CA PRO A 139 11.83 2.72 34.41
C PRO A 139 12.64 3.97 34.00
N GLN A 140 13.95 3.96 34.26
CA GLN A 140 14.85 5.10 34.02
C GLN A 140 15.58 5.03 32.68
N VAL A 141 15.72 3.84 32.08
CA VAL A 141 16.51 3.60 30.88
C VAL A 141 15.61 3.36 29.65
N GLY A 142 14.39 2.88 29.88
CA GLY A 142 13.48 2.48 28.81
C GLY A 142 13.64 0.99 28.43
N ARG A 143 13.49 0.69 27.14
CA ARG A 143 13.61 -0.68 26.61
C ARG A 143 15.07 -1.13 26.62
N ILE A 144 15.31 -2.32 27.11
CA ILE A 144 16.60 -3.00 27.14
C ILE A 144 16.46 -4.42 26.55
N PRO A 145 17.55 -5.07 26.13
CA PRO A 145 17.52 -6.45 25.69
C PRO A 145 17.06 -7.41 26.80
N VAL A 146 16.67 -8.60 26.39
CA VAL A 146 16.24 -9.68 27.28
C VAL A 146 17.44 -10.51 27.73
N SER A 147 17.43 -11.01 28.97
CA SER A 147 18.41 -11.99 29.42
C SER A 147 17.93 -13.42 29.18
N GLU A 148 18.85 -14.35 29.11
CA GLU A 148 18.54 -15.78 29.02
C GLU A 148 17.66 -16.26 30.18
N THR A 149 17.94 -15.80 31.40
CA THR A 149 17.18 -16.18 32.60
C THR A 149 15.72 -15.70 32.51
N GLN A 150 15.51 -14.45 32.06
CA GLN A 150 14.16 -13.93 31.84
C GLN A 150 13.43 -14.70 30.73
N HIS A 151 14.11 -14.95 29.61
CA HIS A 151 13.55 -15.73 28.51
C HIS A 151 13.06 -17.09 28.97
N ARG A 152 13.92 -17.83 29.71
CA ARG A 152 13.57 -19.15 30.22
C ARG A 152 12.35 -19.08 31.15
N ALA A 153 12.35 -18.15 32.10
CA ALA A 153 11.25 -17.96 33.02
C ALA A 153 9.94 -17.60 32.31
N TRP A 154 9.99 -16.72 31.32
CA TRP A 154 8.81 -16.32 30.56
C TRP A 154 8.31 -17.42 29.63
N ARG A 155 9.21 -18.07 28.87
CA ARG A 155 8.88 -19.17 27.95
C ARG A 155 8.18 -20.32 28.68
N ASP A 156 8.69 -20.70 29.88
CA ASP A 156 8.20 -21.86 30.61
C ASP A 156 6.90 -21.57 31.40
N SER A 157 6.56 -20.29 31.64
CA SER A 157 5.44 -19.90 32.48
C SER A 157 4.28 -19.23 31.77
N LEU A 158 4.51 -18.60 30.61
CA LEU A 158 3.44 -17.91 29.89
C LEU A 158 2.61 -18.89 29.04
N THR A 159 1.31 -18.89 29.26
CA THR A 159 0.36 -19.71 28.48
C THR A 159 -0.19 -18.98 27.26
N SER A 160 -0.06 -17.67 27.24
CA SER A 160 -0.48 -16.77 26.17
C SER A 160 0.45 -16.77 24.94
N ILE A 161 1.56 -17.51 24.98
CA ILE A 161 2.50 -17.64 23.88
C ILE A 161 2.68 -19.10 23.45
N ASP A 162 2.76 -19.35 22.13
CA ASP A 162 3.05 -20.67 21.57
C ASP A 162 4.55 -20.99 21.57
N GLY A 163 5.41 -19.97 21.68
CA GLY A 163 6.86 -20.09 21.73
C GLY A 163 7.53 -18.72 21.79
N MET A 164 8.77 -18.71 22.30
CA MET A 164 9.61 -17.53 22.40
C MET A 164 11.06 -17.89 22.09
N ALA A 165 11.67 -17.19 21.14
CA ALA A 165 13.04 -17.39 20.72
C ALA A 165 13.92 -16.19 21.04
N LEU A 166 15.14 -16.45 21.43
CA LEU A 166 16.22 -15.48 21.54
C LEU A 166 17.04 -15.41 20.23
N LEU A 167 17.60 -14.26 20.01
CA LEU A 167 18.58 -14.06 18.92
C LEU A 167 19.66 -13.06 19.33
N TRP A 168 20.87 -13.30 18.79
CA TRP A 168 22.01 -12.43 18.96
C TRP A 168 22.81 -12.33 17.65
N GLY A 169 22.94 -11.11 17.12
CA GLY A 169 23.62 -10.84 15.85
C GLY A 169 25.13 -10.59 16.02
N TYR A 170 25.93 -11.09 15.09
CA TYR A 170 27.40 -10.88 15.06
C TYR A 170 27.94 -10.98 13.64
N GLY A 171 29.22 -10.61 13.46
CA GLY A 171 29.94 -10.84 12.22
C GLY A 171 30.75 -12.15 12.30
N ALA A 172 30.52 -13.09 11.40
CA ALA A 172 31.24 -14.33 11.30
C ALA A 172 32.30 -14.26 10.19
N ASN A 173 33.49 -14.80 10.46
CA ASN A 173 34.54 -14.97 9.44
C ASN A 173 34.38 -16.34 8.79
N LEU A 174 34.01 -16.37 7.53
CA LEU A 174 33.84 -17.58 6.73
C LEU A 174 35.14 -17.84 5.97
N SER A 175 35.73 -19.01 6.16
CA SER A 175 36.99 -19.43 5.53
C SER A 175 36.88 -20.86 4.98
N GLY A 176 37.89 -21.30 4.24
CA GLY A 176 37.98 -22.68 3.70
C GLY A 176 37.65 -22.77 2.21
N GLU A 177 36.59 -22.19 1.71
CA GLU A 177 36.24 -22.13 0.28
C GLU A 177 36.17 -20.70 -0.21
N GLY A 178 36.94 -20.39 -1.23
CA GLY A 178 37.08 -19.04 -1.78
C GLY A 178 37.87 -18.12 -0.85
N GLU A 179 37.82 -16.81 -1.14
CA GLU A 179 38.49 -15.81 -0.31
C GLU A 179 37.82 -15.71 1.08
N PRO A 180 38.58 -15.54 2.16
CA PRO A 180 38.03 -15.29 3.48
C PRO A 180 37.11 -14.07 3.46
N ALA A 181 35.92 -14.20 4.00
CA ALA A 181 34.94 -13.12 4.01
C ALA A 181 34.27 -13.01 5.38
N ARG A 182 34.03 -11.77 5.82
CA ARG A 182 33.19 -11.50 6.99
C ARG A 182 31.73 -11.39 6.53
N VAL A 183 30.92 -12.29 7.05
CA VAL A 183 29.48 -12.35 6.73
C VAL A 183 28.62 -12.03 7.96
N PRO A 184 27.49 -11.34 7.80
CA PRO A 184 26.54 -11.17 8.87
C PRO A 184 25.97 -12.51 9.35
N ALA A 185 25.94 -12.71 10.66
CA ALA A 185 25.53 -13.96 11.28
C ALA A 185 24.62 -13.71 12.49
N ALA A 186 23.89 -14.74 12.91
CA ALA A 186 23.17 -14.72 14.16
C ALA A 186 23.27 -16.06 14.90
N ARG A 187 23.35 -15.99 16.23
CA ARG A 187 23.06 -17.13 17.13
C ARG A 187 21.59 -17.04 17.49
N VAL A 188 20.84 -18.12 17.35
CA VAL A 188 19.38 -18.12 17.51
C VAL A 188 18.90 -19.34 18.27
N SER A 189 17.81 -19.20 19.04
CA SER A 189 17.11 -20.36 19.55
C SER A 189 16.62 -21.25 18.40
N ALA A 190 16.63 -22.55 18.58
CA ALA A 190 16.33 -23.54 17.54
C ALA A 190 14.88 -23.38 17.00
N ASP A 191 13.98 -22.99 17.86
CA ASP A 191 12.55 -22.80 17.55
C ASP A 191 12.23 -21.50 16.79
N LEU A 192 13.20 -20.58 16.62
CA LEU A 192 12.96 -19.28 15.98
C LEU A 192 12.28 -19.41 14.61
N PHE A 193 12.77 -20.31 13.76
CA PHE A 193 12.23 -20.46 12.41
C PHE A 193 10.84 -21.11 12.43
N THR A 194 10.57 -21.99 13.39
CA THR A 194 9.24 -22.56 13.64
C THR A 194 8.27 -21.48 14.11
N ILE A 195 8.70 -20.60 15.02
CA ILE A 195 7.95 -19.43 15.47
C ILE A 195 7.66 -18.48 14.30
N LEU A 196 8.61 -18.27 13.38
CA LEU A 196 8.41 -17.46 12.18
C LEU A 196 7.62 -18.19 11.09
N GLY A 197 7.34 -19.48 11.24
CA GLY A 197 6.59 -20.28 10.24
C GLY A 197 7.40 -20.56 8.97
N VAL A 198 8.73 -20.62 9.08
CA VAL A 198 9.65 -20.82 7.95
C VAL A 198 10.06 -22.27 7.84
N GLN A 199 10.02 -22.80 6.61
CA GLN A 199 10.56 -24.13 6.28
C GLN A 199 11.84 -23.98 5.43
N PRO A 200 12.84 -24.83 5.60
CA PRO A 200 14.04 -24.79 4.79
C PRO A 200 13.75 -25.26 3.36
N GLN A 201 14.41 -24.67 2.35
CA GLN A 201 14.30 -25.18 0.97
C GLN A 201 15.19 -26.42 0.72
N LEU A 202 16.24 -26.59 1.53
CA LEU A 202 17.11 -27.78 1.52
C LEU A 202 17.46 -28.14 2.97
N GLY A 203 17.56 -29.44 3.25
CA GLY A 203 17.94 -29.92 4.55
C GLY A 203 16.86 -29.77 5.63
N ARG A 204 17.26 -29.36 6.82
CA ARG A 204 16.40 -29.20 8.01
C ARG A 204 16.69 -27.92 8.77
N LEU A 205 15.80 -27.55 9.68
CA LEU A 205 16.01 -26.49 10.66
C LEU A 205 16.94 -26.94 11.80
N LEU A 206 17.35 -26.00 12.64
CA LEU A 206 18.06 -26.24 13.89
C LEU A 206 17.18 -27.05 14.85
N ARG A 207 17.85 -27.82 15.74
CA ARG A 207 17.20 -28.65 16.75
C ARG A 207 17.50 -28.14 18.17
N GLU A 208 16.62 -28.40 19.09
CA GLU A 208 16.78 -27.98 20.50
C GLU A 208 17.99 -28.60 21.17
N ASP A 209 18.32 -29.85 20.83
CA ASP A 209 19.51 -30.53 21.36
C ASP A 209 20.85 -29.93 20.87
N GLU A 210 20.80 -29.14 19.78
CA GLU A 210 21.94 -28.40 19.23
C GLU A 210 22.20 -27.07 19.97
N GLU A 211 21.33 -26.64 20.87
CA GLU A 211 21.55 -25.49 21.78
C GLU A 211 22.47 -25.83 22.97
N GLN A 212 22.93 -27.05 23.06
CA GLN A 212 23.88 -27.46 24.10
C GLN A 212 25.32 -27.16 23.67
N PRO A 213 26.15 -26.59 24.58
CA PRO A 213 27.56 -26.36 24.27
C PRO A 213 28.25 -27.66 23.79
N GLY A 214 28.96 -27.54 22.67
CA GLY A 214 29.63 -28.68 22.01
C GLY A 214 28.79 -29.41 20.96
N ARG A 215 27.47 -29.19 20.90
CA ARG A 215 26.60 -29.70 19.84
C ARG A 215 26.19 -28.61 18.83
N ASP A 216 26.63 -27.39 19.03
CA ASP A 216 26.25 -26.18 18.28
C ASP A 216 27.07 -25.97 16.99
N ARG A 217 27.82 -26.99 16.56
CA ARG A 217 28.64 -26.93 15.33
C ARG A 217 27.82 -27.23 14.07
N VAL A 218 26.65 -26.67 14.01
CA VAL A 218 25.73 -26.72 12.86
C VAL A 218 25.36 -25.33 12.41
N VAL A 219 25.00 -25.19 11.12
CA VAL A 219 24.65 -23.87 10.56
C VAL A 219 23.58 -23.97 9.48
N LEU A 220 22.69 -22.98 9.45
CA LEU A 220 21.78 -22.70 8.36
C LEU A 220 22.36 -21.59 7.49
N LEU A 221 22.17 -21.68 6.18
CA LEU A 221 22.60 -20.67 5.21
C LEU A 221 21.38 -19.93 4.65
N SER A 222 21.58 -18.67 4.28
CA SER A 222 20.63 -17.97 3.42
C SER A 222 20.74 -18.49 1.99
N ASP A 223 19.66 -18.41 1.20
CA ASP A 223 19.70 -18.68 -0.24
C ASP A 223 20.75 -17.81 -0.96
N ARG A 224 20.87 -16.54 -0.54
CA ARG A 224 21.85 -15.63 -1.11
C ARG A 224 23.29 -16.12 -0.92
N LEU A 225 23.69 -16.47 0.30
CA LEU A 225 25.03 -16.97 0.60
C LEU A 225 25.28 -18.30 -0.10
N TRP A 226 24.30 -19.20 -0.10
CA TRP A 226 24.36 -20.47 -0.80
C TRP A 226 24.60 -20.31 -2.30
N ARG A 227 23.89 -19.38 -2.97
CA ARG A 227 24.11 -19.11 -4.40
C ARG A 227 25.44 -18.41 -4.68
N SER A 228 25.75 -17.35 -3.92
CA SER A 228 26.89 -16.50 -4.22
C SER A 228 28.25 -17.16 -3.91
N ARG A 229 28.30 -17.99 -2.87
CA ARG A 229 29.56 -18.58 -2.43
C ARG A 229 29.69 -20.09 -2.72
N PHE A 230 28.57 -20.80 -2.71
CA PHE A 230 28.54 -22.25 -2.89
C PHE A 230 27.86 -22.65 -4.21
N ASN A 231 27.74 -21.74 -5.17
CA ASN A 231 27.22 -21.96 -6.53
C ASN A 231 25.87 -22.71 -6.58
N ALA A 232 25.01 -22.52 -5.57
CA ALA A 232 23.75 -23.25 -5.43
C ALA A 232 23.89 -24.78 -5.47
N ASP A 233 25.03 -25.31 -5.00
CA ASP A 233 25.29 -26.73 -4.93
C ASP A 233 24.33 -27.41 -3.94
N ARG A 234 23.50 -28.33 -4.42
CA ARG A 234 22.58 -29.09 -3.56
C ARG A 234 23.28 -30.05 -2.59
N GLY A 235 24.51 -30.41 -2.87
CA GLY A 235 25.38 -31.22 -1.99
C GLY A 235 25.92 -30.46 -0.79
N ILE A 236 25.55 -29.18 -0.60
CA ILE A 236 26.02 -28.37 0.52
C ILE A 236 25.51 -28.87 1.88
N VAL A 237 24.32 -29.51 1.94
CA VAL A 237 23.78 -30.08 3.18
C VAL A 237 24.61 -31.29 3.60
N GLY A 238 25.12 -31.28 4.84
CA GLY A 238 26.07 -32.28 5.37
C GLY A 238 27.53 -31.93 5.13
N ARG A 239 27.83 -30.85 4.40
CA ARG A 239 29.20 -30.39 4.18
C ARG A 239 29.66 -29.53 5.35
N THR A 240 30.92 -29.70 5.73
CA THR A 240 31.55 -28.89 6.79
C THR A 240 32.17 -27.63 6.20
N ILE A 241 31.88 -26.47 6.80
CA ILE A 241 32.49 -25.18 6.46
C ILE A 241 33.15 -24.56 7.69
N ALA A 242 34.21 -23.79 7.49
CA ALA A 242 34.94 -23.15 8.60
C ALA A 242 34.36 -21.77 8.92
N ILE A 243 33.83 -21.59 10.13
CA ILE A 243 33.29 -20.34 10.66
C ILE A 243 34.15 -19.93 11.87
N ASN A 244 34.77 -18.74 11.82
CA ASN A 244 35.71 -18.25 12.83
C ASN A 244 36.85 -19.27 13.13
N GLY A 245 37.28 -20.04 12.13
CA GLY A 245 38.29 -21.06 12.26
C GLY A 245 37.81 -22.43 12.80
N GLU A 246 36.56 -22.57 13.18
CA GLU A 246 35.95 -23.81 13.68
C GLU A 246 35.07 -24.48 12.60
N PRO A 247 35.11 -25.84 12.53
CA PRO A 247 34.26 -26.58 11.59
C PRO A 247 32.79 -26.57 12.03
N HIS A 248 31.90 -26.31 11.07
CA HIS A 248 30.46 -26.35 11.25
C HIS A 248 29.78 -27.08 10.10
N ASP A 249 28.86 -27.97 10.38
CA ASP A 249 28.13 -28.71 9.36
C ASP A 249 26.91 -27.92 8.88
N VAL A 250 26.76 -27.76 7.58
CA VAL A 250 25.60 -27.14 6.98
C VAL A 250 24.42 -28.10 7.07
N VAL A 251 23.39 -27.73 7.86
CA VAL A 251 22.19 -28.57 8.07
C VAL A 251 21.04 -28.20 7.18
N GLY A 252 21.05 -26.99 6.61
CA GLY A 252 19.97 -26.57 5.70
C GLY A 252 20.21 -25.20 5.09
N VAL A 253 19.37 -24.90 4.11
CA VAL A 253 19.32 -23.61 3.41
C VAL A 253 17.93 -23.03 3.50
N LEU A 254 17.80 -21.77 3.88
CA LEU A 254 16.52 -21.06 3.99
C LEU A 254 16.02 -20.60 2.62
N PRO A 255 14.70 -20.43 2.44
CA PRO A 255 14.11 -20.04 1.15
C PRO A 255 14.57 -18.66 0.65
N ALA A 256 14.56 -18.45 -0.66
CA ALA A 256 14.98 -17.21 -1.30
C ALA A 256 14.07 -15.99 -0.95
N ASP A 257 12.79 -16.24 -0.69
CA ASP A 257 11.80 -15.24 -0.30
C ASP A 257 11.79 -14.95 1.21
N PHE A 258 12.52 -15.74 1.99
CA PHE A 258 12.64 -15.51 3.43
C PHE A 258 13.35 -14.20 3.73
N ARG A 259 12.67 -13.33 4.48
CA ARG A 259 13.17 -12.03 4.94
C ARG A 259 13.32 -12.06 6.44
N PHE A 260 14.54 -12.20 6.92
CA PHE A 260 14.79 -12.11 8.36
C PHE A 260 14.46 -10.72 8.89
N PRO A 261 13.83 -10.58 10.07
CA PRO A 261 13.63 -9.29 10.71
C PRO A 261 14.97 -8.57 10.86
N ARG A 262 15.00 -7.26 10.63
CA ARG A 262 16.25 -6.51 10.78
C ARG A 262 16.70 -6.53 12.24
N ILE A 263 17.82 -7.17 12.51
CA ILE A 263 18.34 -7.31 13.87
C ILE A 263 18.62 -5.94 14.49
N SER A 264 19.19 -5.01 13.74
CA SER A 264 19.46 -3.64 14.19
C SER A 264 18.20 -2.91 14.70
N ARG A 265 17.02 -3.33 14.26
CA ARG A 265 15.74 -2.78 14.74
C ARG A 265 15.16 -3.53 15.92
N LEU A 266 15.53 -4.79 16.12
CA LEU A 266 15.06 -5.58 17.24
C LEU A 266 15.78 -5.23 18.54
N TYR A 267 16.96 -4.62 18.45
CA TYR A 267 17.75 -4.21 19.59
C TYR A 267 17.57 -2.71 19.92
N SER A 268 17.66 -2.40 21.20
CA SER A 268 17.81 -1.03 21.69
C SER A 268 19.24 -0.51 21.54
N ILE A 269 20.20 -1.38 21.20
CA ILE A 269 21.63 -1.10 21.06
C ILE A 269 22.01 -1.26 19.58
N PRO A 270 22.80 -0.36 19.01
CA PRO A 270 23.27 -0.49 17.63
C PRO A 270 24.09 -1.78 17.46
N ILE A 271 23.67 -2.64 16.53
CA ILE A 271 24.42 -3.84 16.12
C ILE A 271 24.76 -3.69 14.65
N ASP A 272 26.01 -3.96 14.32
CA ASP A 272 26.56 -3.84 12.95
C ASP A 272 26.04 -4.90 11.97
N THR A 273 24.97 -5.63 12.34
CA THR A 273 24.49 -6.79 11.59
C THR A 273 23.01 -6.65 11.28
N ASP A 274 22.67 -6.20 10.06
CA ASP A 274 21.28 -5.92 9.70
C ASP A 274 20.56 -7.12 9.06
N ARG A 275 21.26 -7.96 8.30
CA ARG A 275 20.67 -9.13 7.60
C ARG A 275 21.60 -10.33 7.71
N PRO A 276 21.38 -11.24 8.66
CA PRO A 276 22.18 -12.44 8.76
C PRO A 276 22.11 -13.27 7.47
N GLU A 277 23.24 -13.82 7.07
CA GLU A 277 23.36 -14.75 5.96
C GLU A 277 23.61 -16.18 6.44
N LEU A 278 23.97 -16.34 7.72
CA LEU A 278 24.06 -17.62 8.37
C LEU A 278 23.52 -17.57 9.81
N TRP A 279 23.00 -18.69 10.27
CA TRP A 279 22.44 -18.84 11.61
C TRP A 279 22.97 -20.09 12.25
N LYS A 280 23.44 -20.00 13.49
CA LYS A 280 23.83 -21.14 14.32
C LYS A 280 23.01 -21.18 15.62
N PRO A 281 22.93 -22.33 16.30
CA PRO A 281 22.24 -22.45 17.57
C PRO A 281 22.79 -21.50 18.63
N LEU A 282 21.91 -21.03 19.50
CA LEU A 282 22.26 -20.22 20.68
C LEU A 282 22.71 -21.15 21.83
N ALA A 283 23.83 -21.80 21.68
CA ALA A 283 24.43 -22.58 22.77
C ALA A 283 25.23 -21.64 23.68
N LEU A 284 24.71 -21.41 24.90
CA LEU A 284 25.39 -20.60 25.91
C LEU A 284 26.13 -21.45 26.89
N ALA A 285 27.46 -21.30 26.93
CA ALA A 285 28.27 -21.90 27.98
C ALA A 285 28.10 -21.14 29.31
N PRO A 286 28.38 -21.78 30.45
CA PRO A 286 28.50 -21.05 31.69
C PRO A 286 29.52 -19.92 31.55
N ASN A 287 29.14 -18.68 31.89
CA ASN A 287 29.94 -17.47 31.74
C ASN A 287 30.26 -17.07 30.27
N ASP A 288 29.41 -17.44 29.30
CA ASP A 288 29.54 -16.94 27.92
C ASP A 288 29.53 -15.40 27.93
N PRO A 289 30.46 -14.74 27.23
CA PRO A 289 30.56 -13.26 27.18
C PRO A 289 29.28 -12.56 26.69
N ILE A 290 28.42 -13.29 25.98
CA ILE A 290 27.12 -12.75 25.52
C ILE A 290 25.98 -12.99 26.48
N SER A 291 26.22 -13.68 27.61
CA SER A 291 25.21 -13.88 28.66
C SER A 291 24.76 -12.55 29.28
N GLY A 292 23.55 -12.51 29.81
CA GLY A 292 22.95 -11.33 30.43
C GLY A 292 21.95 -10.61 29.51
N LEU A 293 21.82 -9.30 29.64
CA LEU A 293 20.86 -8.48 28.91
C LEU A 293 21.35 -8.14 27.49
N ASN A 294 21.53 -9.14 26.64
CA ASN A 294 22.13 -8.99 25.32
C ASN A 294 21.29 -9.53 24.17
N PHE A 295 20.09 -10.09 24.45
CA PHE A 295 19.33 -10.77 23.40
C PHE A 295 18.10 -9.96 22.97
N ALA A 296 17.82 -9.99 21.68
CA ALA A 296 16.48 -9.70 21.20
C ALA A 296 15.61 -10.95 21.33
N ALA A 297 14.33 -10.78 21.61
CA ALA A 297 13.40 -11.88 21.74
C ALA A 297 12.18 -11.68 20.84
N ILE A 298 11.78 -12.75 20.15
CA ILE A 298 10.56 -12.80 19.34
C ILE A 298 9.69 -13.91 19.90
N ALA A 299 8.40 -13.63 20.08
CA ALA A 299 7.42 -14.62 20.50
C ALA A 299 6.24 -14.69 19.55
N ARG A 300 5.53 -15.81 19.56
CA ARG A 300 4.26 -15.99 18.87
C ARG A 300 3.15 -16.12 19.91
N LEU A 301 2.15 -15.24 19.84
CA LEU A 301 0.96 -15.32 20.67
C LEU A 301 0.17 -16.60 20.37
N SER A 302 -0.43 -17.20 21.39
CA SER A 302 -1.35 -18.33 21.24
C SER A 302 -2.61 -17.92 20.47
N ARG A 303 -3.23 -18.86 19.77
CA ARG A 303 -4.42 -18.58 18.95
C ARG A 303 -5.56 -18.05 19.83
N GLY A 304 -6.15 -16.93 19.39
CA GLY A 304 -7.24 -16.27 20.13
C GLY A 304 -6.79 -15.38 21.30
N THR A 305 -5.50 -15.31 21.60
CA THR A 305 -4.95 -14.44 22.62
C THR A 305 -4.67 -13.05 22.06
N THR A 306 -5.14 -12.03 22.75
CA THR A 306 -4.79 -10.64 22.43
C THR A 306 -3.47 -10.24 23.08
N ILE A 307 -2.78 -9.25 22.49
CA ILE A 307 -1.53 -8.74 23.06
C ILE A 307 -1.74 -8.16 24.47
N GLN A 308 -2.91 -7.58 24.76
CA GLN A 308 -3.25 -7.05 26.08
C GLN A 308 -3.38 -8.15 27.13
N GLN A 309 -3.96 -9.30 26.76
CA GLN A 309 -4.04 -10.46 27.64
C GLN A 309 -2.64 -11.02 27.96
N ALA A 310 -1.82 -11.20 26.90
CA ALA A 310 -0.44 -11.66 27.06
C ALA A 310 0.42 -10.68 27.89
N GLN A 311 0.26 -9.37 27.69
CA GLN A 311 0.93 -8.36 28.49
C GLN A 311 0.50 -8.43 29.98
N SER A 312 -0.80 -8.60 30.25
CA SER A 312 -1.30 -8.71 31.62
C SER A 312 -0.76 -9.96 32.33
N GLU A 313 -0.66 -11.09 31.62
CA GLU A 313 -0.05 -12.33 32.14
C GLU A 313 1.44 -12.13 32.42
N LEU A 314 2.18 -11.52 31.49
CA LEU A 314 3.60 -11.19 31.65
C LEU A 314 3.84 -10.26 32.85
N ASP A 315 3.00 -9.24 33.00
CA ASP A 315 3.07 -8.31 34.17
C ASP A 315 2.79 -9.02 35.48
N ALA A 316 1.86 -9.97 35.51
CA ALA A 316 1.56 -10.78 36.67
C ALA A 316 2.74 -11.69 37.02
N LEU A 317 3.29 -12.39 36.05
CA LEU A 317 4.45 -13.25 36.19
C LEU A 317 5.68 -12.46 36.69
N GLN A 318 5.93 -11.29 36.13
CA GLN A 318 7.07 -10.46 36.51
C GLN A 318 7.01 -10.02 37.98
N ARG A 319 5.82 -9.76 38.52
CA ARG A 319 5.65 -9.45 39.95
C ARG A 319 6.01 -10.62 40.88
N THR A 320 5.86 -11.85 40.40
CA THR A 320 6.26 -13.05 41.18
C THR A 320 7.74 -13.35 41.08
N LEU A 321 8.36 -13.00 39.93
CA LEU A 321 9.79 -13.25 39.70
C LEU A 321 10.71 -12.19 40.33
N THR A 322 10.20 -11.01 40.62
CA THR A 322 10.97 -9.94 41.26
C THR A 322 10.66 -9.91 42.75
N PRO A 323 11.50 -10.49 43.61
CA PRO A 323 11.28 -10.43 45.06
C PRO A 323 11.33 -8.96 45.50
N ALA A 324 10.41 -8.60 46.42
CA ALA A 324 10.31 -7.26 46.98
C ALA A 324 11.57 -6.78 47.74
N ASN A 325 12.54 -7.65 47.99
CA ASN A 325 13.78 -7.38 48.71
C ASN A 325 14.97 -8.08 48.07
N THR A 326 15.65 -7.42 47.15
CA THR A 326 16.99 -7.83 46.75
C THR A 326 18.01 -7.12 47.66
N PRO A 327 18.74 -7.86 48.51
CA PRO A 327 19.73 -7.24 49.41
C PRO A 327 20.84 -6.56 48.55
N GLY A 328 21.00 -5.26 48.70
CA GLY A 328 22.09 -4.47 48.09
C GLY A 328 21.82 -3.80 46.74
N GLY A 329 20.66 -3.98 46.14
CA GLY A 329 20.26 -3.28 44.93
C GLY A 329 18.96 -2.53 45.17
N GLY A 330 18.92 -1.26 44.83
CA GLY A 330 17.66 -0.50 44.85
C GLY A 330 16.56 -1.24 44.10
N ASN A 331 15.30 -0.97 44.43
CA ASN A 331 14.07 -1.57 43.86
C ASN A 331 13.95 -1.33 42.34
N VAL A 332 14.83 -1.97 41.55
CA VAL A 332 14.78 -1.86 40.08
C VAL A 332 13.93 -3.03 39.58
N THR A 333 12.65 -2.78 39.42
CA THR A 333 11.76 -3.75 38.81
C THR A 333 11.97 -3.71 37.28
N ILE A 334 12.49 -4.81 36.74
CA ILE A 334 12.56 -4.98 35.26
C ILE A 334 11.18 -5.49 34.82
N ALA A 335 10.48 -4.70 34.02
CA ALA A 335 9.21 -5.11 33.44
C ALA A 335 9.42 -5.77 32.07
N GLY A 336 8.56 -6.73 31.73
CA GLY A 336 8.47 -7.24 30.35
C GLY A 336 7.51 -6.39 29.53
N GLU A 337 7.84 -6.13 28.27
CA GLU A 337 6.99 -5.38 27.33
C GLU A 337 6.85 -6.14 26.01
N LEU A 338 5.59 -6.35 25.59
CA LEU A 338 5.26 -6.95 24.30
C LEU A 338 4.88 -5.87 23.29
N THR A 339 5.46 -5.94 22.10
CA THR A 339 5.14 -5.01 20.99
C THR A 339 4.91 -5.83 19.72
N PRO A 340 3.83 -5.57 18.94
CA PRO A 340 3.66 -6.24 17.66
C PRO A 340 4.92 -6.12 16.80
N LEU A 341 5.38 -7.22 16.22
CA LEU A 341 6.62 -7.24 15.41
C LEU A 341 6.56 -6.22 14.28
N HIS A 342 5.42 -6.12 13.58
CA HIS A 342 5.22 -5.15 12.51
C HIS A 342 5.36 -3.70 13.01
N GLU A 343 4.69 -3.36 14.11
CA GLU A 343 4.77 -2.02 14.70
C GLU A 343 6.20 -1.68 15.14
N HIS A 344 6.87 -2.64 15.76
CA HIS A 344 8.26 -2.47 16.19
C HIS A 344 9.20 -2.21 15.01
N MET A 345 9.03 -2.95 13.91
CA MET A 345 9.85 -2.80 12.71
C MET A 345 9.70 -1.44 12.01
N ILE A 346 8.54 -0.82 12.10
CA ILE A 346 8.29 0.49 11.46
C ILE A 346 8.48 1.67 12.41
N ALA A 347 8.53 1.46 13.72
CA ALA A 347 8.58 2.52 14.75
C ALA A 347 9.69 3.55 14.50
N SER A 348 10.89 3.09 14.13
CA SER A 348 12.03 3.99 13.85
C SER A 348 11.86 4.82 12.57
N SER A 349 11.08 4.34 11.61
CA SER A 349 10.83 5.03 10.33
C SER A 349 9.57 5.88 10.34
N ARG A 350 8.67 5.68 11.32
CA ARG A 350 7.34 6.31 11.37
C ARG A 350 7.42 7.84 11.34
N ARG A 351 8.26 8.44 12.19
CA ARG A 351 8.42 9.90 12.20
C ARG A 351 8.89 10.45 10.85
N GLY A 352 9.86 9.80 10.22
CA GLY A 352 10.35 10.19 8.89
C GLY A 352 9.27 10.07 7.83
N LEU A 353 8.48 9.00 7.86
CA LEU A 353 7.35 8.78 6.95
C LEU A 353 6.24 9.82 7.17
N ASP A 354 5.91 10.16 8.42
CA ASP A 354 4.91 11.17 8.75
C ASP A 354 5.32 12.57 8.25
N VAL A 355 6.60 12.94 8.45
CA VAL A 355 7.15 14.21 7.95
C VAL A 355 7.14 14.24 6.42
N LEU A 356 7.54 13.15 5.77
CA LEU A 356 7.53 13.03 4.32
C LEU A 356 6.11 13.15 3.74
N LEU A 357 5.14 12.49 4.37
CA LEU A 357 3.74 12.57 3.99
C LEU A 357 3.20 14.00 4.16
N ALA A 358 3.50 14.66 5.28
CA ALA A 358 3.10 16.04 5.52
C ALA A 358 3.72 17.01 4.49
N ALA A 359 4.98 16.83 4.15
CA ALA A 359 5.66 17.63 3.13
C ALA A 359 5.00 17.49 1.75
N VAL A 360 4.68 16.26 1.34
CA VAL A 360 4.01 16.02 0.06
C VAL A 360 2.60 16.59 0.04
N LEU A 361 1.83 16.44 1.13
CA LEU A 361 0.52 17.06 1.23
C LEU A 361 0.60 18.60 1.13
N ALA A 362 1.62 19.23 1.74
CA ALA A 362 1.85 20.67 1.60
C ALA A 362 2.17 21.07 0.15
N VAL A 363 3.03 20.32 -0.54
CA VAL A 363 3.36 20.56 -1.96
C VAL A 363 2.11 20.41 -2.84
N LEU A 364 1.30 19.39 -2.60
CA LEU A 364 0.04 19.17 -3.33
C LEU A 364 -0.94 20.33 -3.09
N LEU A 365 -1.05 20.82 -1.85
CA LEU A 365 -1.89 21.96 -1.50
C LEU A 365 -1.41 23.24 -2.24
N ILE A 366 -0.11 23.50 -2.26
CA ILE A 366 0.48 24.64 -2.99
C ILE A 366 0.18 24.51 -4.49
N ALA A 367 0.31 23.32 -5.06
CA ALA A 367 -0.01 23.08 -6.47
C ALA A 367 -1.51 23.33 -6.76
N CYS A 368 -2.40 22.87 -5.90
CA CYS A 368 -3.84 23.13 -6.01
C CYS A 368 -4.16 24.63 -5.92
N LEU A 369 -3.53 25.35 -4.99
CA LEU A 369 -3.69 26.80 -4.85
C LEU A 369 -3.19 27.54 -6.09
N ASN A 370 -2.04 27.15 -6.63
CA ASN A 370 -1.49 27.74 -7.85
C ASN A 370 -2.43 27.54 -9.05
N VAL A 371 -2.95 26.32 -9.24
CA VAL A 371 -3.91 26.05 -10.30
C VAL A 371 -5.22 26.82 -10.09
N THR A 372 -5.70 26.91 -8.84
CA THR A 372 -6.87 27.71 -8.49
C THR A 372 -6.66 29.20 -8.84
N ASN A 373 -5.50 29.77 -8.48
CA ASN A 373 -5.16 31.15 -8.82
C ASN A 373 -5.07 31.39 -10.35
N LEU A 374 -4.50 30.42 -11.09
CA LEU A 374 -4.47 30.46 -12.56
C LEU A 374 -5.88 30.40 -13.15
N MET A 375 -6.78 29.57 -12.61
CA MET A 375 -8.17 29.49 -13.01
C MET A 375 -8.95 30.76 -12.69
N LEU A 376 -8.75 31.36 -11.50
CA LEU A 376 -9.36 32.64 -11.12
C LEU A 376 -8.90 33.79 -12.02
N SER A 377 -7.61 33.91 -12.27
CA SER A 377 -7.05 34.92 -13.19
C SER A 377 -7.63 34.78 -14.59
N ARG A 378 -7.84 33.54 -15.06
CA ARG A 378 -8.48 33.23 -16.33
C ARG A 378 -9.97 33.65 -16.35
N SER A 379 -10.69 33.42 -15.26
CA SER A 379 -12.10 33.79 -15.14
C SER A 379 -12.30 35.31 -15.07
N ALA A 380 -11.40 36.04 -14.41
CA ALA A 380 -11.43 37.50 -14.33
C ALA A 380 -11.29 38.13 -15.75
N GLY A 381 -10.46 37.55 -16.65
CA GLY A 381 -10.35 38.00 -18.03
C GLY A 381 -11.58 37.69 -18.90
N ARG A 382 -12.53 36.89 -18.40
CA ARG A 382 -13.78 36.46 -19.10
C ARG A 382 -15.03 37.12 -18.58
N THR A 383 -14.94 38.10 -17.69
CA THR A 383 -16.13 38.76 -17.09
C THR A 383 -17.12 39.27 -18.16
N ARG A 384 -16.59 39.79 -19.27
CA ARG A 384 -17.42 40.27 -20.40
C ARG A 384 -18.15 39.14 -21.14
N GLU A 385 -17.50 38.00 -21.35
CA GLU A 385 -18.07 36.78 -21.98
C GLU A 385 -19.12 36.13 -21.04
N LEU A 386 -18.82 36.06 -19.74
CA LEU A 386 -19.74 35.55 -18.73
C LEU A 386 -20.96 36.43 -18.56
N ALA A 387 -20.79 37.74 -18.64
CA ALA A 387 -21.91 38.70 -18.61
C ALA A 387 -22.82 38.54 -19.83
N VAL A 388 -22.28 38.39 -21.02
CA VAL A 388 -23.03 38.12 -22.25
C VAL A 388 -23.77 36.78 -22.17
N ARG A 389 -23.12 35.72 -21.69
CA ARG A 389 -23.75 34.40 -21.54
C ARG A 389 -24.87 34.41 -20.47
N SER A 390 -24.70 35.15 -19.38
CA SER A 390 -25.76 35.31 -18.37
C SER A 390 -26.92 36.14 -18.89
N ALA A 391 -26.66 37.14 -19.73
CA ALA A 391 -27.71 37.93 -20.39
C ALA A 391 -28.54 37.11 -21.42
N ILE A 392 -27.92 36.07 -22.01
CA ILE A 392 -28.59 35.12 -22.93
C ILE A 392 -29.27 33.96 -22.15
N GLY A 393 -29.27 33.96 -20.80
CA GLY A 393 -30.02 33.02 -19.98
C GLY A 393 -29.20 31.82 -19.43
N ALA A 394 -27.87 31.86 -19.46
CA ALA A 394 -27.06 30.81 -18.83
C ALA A 394 -27.19 30.85 -17.31
N THR A 395 -27.60 29.73 -16.70
CA THR A 395 -27.73 29.61 -15.24
C THR A 395 -26.36 29.53 -14.56
N ARG A 396 -26.28 30.03 -13.31
CA ARG A 396 -25.03 29.95 -12.49
C ARG A 396 -24.54 28.52 -12.31
N GLY A 397 -25.45 27.54 -12.25
CA GLY A 397 -25.11 26.11 -12.15
C GLY A 397 -24.40 25.57 -13.39
N ARG A 398 -24.73 26.06 -14.59
CA ARG A 398 -24.06 25.66 -15.83
C ARG A 398 -22.62 26.17 -15.87
N LEU A 399 -22.39 27.40 -15.42
CA LEU A 399 -21.05 27.98 -15.34
C LEU A 399 -20.16 27.26 -14.31
N ALA A 400 -20.71 26.94 -13.13
CA ALA A 400 -20.01 26.19 -12.11
C ALA A 400 -19.65 24.78 -12.59
N ARG A 401 -20.56 24.08 -13.26
CA ARG A 401 -20.32 22.75 -13.84
C ARG A 401 -19.21 22.79 -14.89
N GLN A 402 -19.19 23.80 -15.77
CA GLN A 402 -18.14 23.95 -16.78
C GLN A 402 -16.75 24.11 -16.13
N LEU A 403 -16.61 24.97 -15.11
CA LEU A 403 -15.35 25.15 -14.36
C LEU A 403 -14.92 23.86 -13.66
N PHE A 404 -15.86 23.11 -13.11
CA PHE A 404 -15.59 21.82 -12.50
C PHE A 404 -15.08 20.80 -13.53
N THR A 405 -15.71 20.75 -14.71
CA THR A 405 -15.29 19.86 -15.81
C THR A 405 -13.88 20.21 -16.31
N GLU A 406 -13.54 21.50 -16.43
CA GLU A 406 -12.18 21.94 -16.75
C GLU A 406 -11.16 21.44 -15.72
N GLY A 407 -11.46 21.57 -14.43
CA GLY A 407 -10.61 21.09 -13.33
C GLY A 407 -10.40 19.57 -13.36
N VAL A 408 -11.49 18.82 -13.59
CA VAL A 408 -11.45 17.36 -13.69
C VAL A 408 -10.60 16.88 -14.88
N VAL A 409 -10.77 17.49 -16.05
CA VAL A 409 -9.99 17.14 -17.25
C VAL A 409 -8.51 17.44 -17.04
N LEU A 410 -8.17 18.60 -16.47
CA LEU A 410 -6.79 18.93 -16.14
C LEU A 410 -6.18 17.95 -15.14
N SER A 411 -6.92 17.58 -14.12
CA SER A 411 -6.47 16.61 -13.10
C SER A 411 -6.25 15.23 -13.70
N LEU A 412 -7.13 14.76 -14.59
CA LEU A 412 -6.99 13.46 -15.26
C LEU A 412 -5.78 13.43 -16.20
N VAL A 413 -5.58 14.50 -16.99
CA VAL A 413 -4.40 14.60 -17.89
C VAL A 413 -3.12 14.65 -17.06
N SER A 414 -3.10 15.47 -16.00
CA SER A 414 -1.94 15.56 -15.11
C SER A 414 -1.66 14.26 -14.37
N GLY A 415 -2.72 13.54 -13.97
CA GLY A 415 -2.61 12.22 -13.36
C GLY A 415 -2.00 11.18 -14.30
N ALA A 416 -2.43 11.15 -15.55
CA ALA A 416 -1.87 10.23 -16.55
C ALA A 416 -0.38 10.52 -16.81
N VAL A 417 0.01 11.80 -16.92
CA VAL A 417 1.41 12.20 -17.06
C VAL A 417 2.21 11.85 -15.80
N ALA A 418 1.65 12.07 -14.61
CA ALA A 418 2.32 11.78 -13.33
C ALA A 418 2.61 10.28 -13.16
N VAL A 419 1.69 9.41 -13.54
CA VAL A 419 1.90 7.94 -13.53
C VAL A 419 3.05 7.57 -14.46
N GLY A 420 3.08 8.11 -15.68
CA GLY A 420 4.18 7.85 -16.62
C GLY A 420 5.53 8.44 -16.21
N MET A 421 5.58 9.36 -15.24
CA MET A 421 6.82 9.90 -14.67
C MET A 421 7.28 9.13 -13.40
N ALA A 422 6.38 8.37 -12.78
CA ALA A 422 6.64 7.65 -11.54
C ALA A 422 7.08 6.19 -11.77
N ASP A 423 6.87 5.65 -13.00
CA ASP A 423 7.38 4.35 -13.46
C ASP A 423 8.84 4.49 -13.93
#